data_34d7663e06906ee2edcbb83e66489047
#
_entry.id   34d7663e06906ee2edcbb83e66489047
#
_cell.length_a   1.000
_cell.length_b   1.000
_cell.length_c   1.000
_cell.angle_alpha   90.00
_cell.angle_beta   90.00
_cell.angle_gamma   90.00
#
_symmetry.space_group_name_H-M   'P 1'
#
loop_
_entity.id
_entity.type
_entity.pdbx_description
1 polymer ?
#
loop_
_entity_poly.entity_id
_entity_poly.type
_entity_poly.pdbx_seq_one_letter_code
_entity_poly.pdbx_strand_id
1 'polypeptide(L)'
;MTTLLEVSGVSVTFDGFRAINNLSIQIAEPELRAVIGPNGAGKTTFMDIVTGKTRPDEGRVIWGERNISLLGMSESQIARAGIGRKFQKPTVFEDQTVRENLAMALKAKRGPFDVLLYRRSARGAARIAELAEEIGLSDALPRRAGELSHGQKQWLEIGMLLAQDP
;
A
#
# COMPACT_ATOMS: atom_id res chain seq x y z
N MET A 1 10.12 -8.24 -20.26
CA MET A 1 9.43 -7.96 -18.98
C MET A 1 10.41 -7.25 -18.08
N THR A 2 10.04 -6.10 -17.59
CA THR A 2 10.93 -5.30 -16.69
C THR A 2 10.77 -5.82 -15.26
N THR A 3 11.87 -6.07 -14.55
CA THR A 3 11.79 -6.46 -13.13
C THR A 3 11.38 -5.23 -12.32
N LEU A 4 10.25 -5.33 -11.62
CA LEU A 4 9.73 -4.28 -10.78
C LEU A 4 10.27 -4.37 -9.35
N LEU A 5 10.36 -5.59 -8.78
CA LEU A 5 10.92 -5.83 -7.47
C LEU A 5 11.95 -6.96 -7.56
N GLU A 6 13.15 -6.71 -7.06
CA GLU A 6 14.19 -7.73 -6.88
C GLU A 6 14.56 -7.83 -5.39
N VAL A 7 14.43 -9.02 -4.86
CA VAL A 7 14.89 -9.40 -3.52
C VAL A 7 15.97 -10.46 -3.69
N SER A 8 17.13 -10.25 -3.12
CA SER A 8 18.30 -11.13 -3.28
C SER A 8 18.95 -11.44 -1.95
N GLY A 9 19.00 -12.72 -1.59
CA GLY A 9 19.71 -13.23 -0.44
C GLY A 9 19.24 -12.69 0.92
N VAL A 10 17.97 -12.30 1.03
CA VAL A 10 17.44 -11.67 2.24
C VAL A 10 17.29 -12.67 3.36
N SER A 11 17.85 -12.34 4.53
CA SER A 11 17.72 -13.08 5.79
C SER A 11 17.28 -12.17 6.91
N VAL A 12 16.42 -12.65 7.80
CA VAL A 12 15.93 -11.94 8.99
C VAL A 12 15.82 -12.89 10.16
N THR A 13 16.36 -12.46 11.29
CA THR A 13 16.29 -13.15 12.56
C THR A 13 15.62 -12.29 13.63
N PHE A 14 14.67 -12.83 14.38
CA PHE A 14 14.05 -12.21 15.53
C PHE A 14 14.33 -13.07 16.77
N ASP A 15 14.96 -12.50 17.77
CA ASP A 15 15.26 -13.17 19.05
C ASP A 15 15.82 -14.59 18.90
N GLY A 16 16.75 -14.78 17.94
CA GLY A 16 17.36 -16.06 17.62
C GLY A 16 16.53 -16.96 16.68
N PHE A 17 15.29 -16.60 16.36
CA PHE A 17 14.47 -17.32 15.39
C PHE A 17 14.66 -16.71 13.99
N ARG A 18 15.14 -17.53 13.06
CA ARG A 18 15.31 -17.12 11.65
C ARG A 18 13.99 -17.18 10.92
N ALA A 19 13.33 -16.02 10.78
CA ALA A 19 12.03 -15.88 10.13
C ALA A 19 12.11 -15.96 8.60
N ILE A 20 13.20 -15.47 8.01
CA ILE A 20 13.52 -15.59 6.57
C ILE A 20 14.99 -16.01 6.45
N ASN A 21 15.26 -16.94 5.56
CA ASN A 21 16.60 -17.49 5.33
C ASN A 21 16.92 -17.47 3.83
N ASN A 22 17.83 -16.58 3.42
CA ASN A 22 18.36 -16.46 2.06
C ASN A 22 17.28 -16.42 0.97
N LEU A 23 16.22 -15.62 1.19
CA LEU A 23 15.13 -15.45 0.25
C LEU A 23 15.59 -14.66 -0.97
N SER A 24 15.35 -15.21 -2.16
CA SER A 24 15.50 -14.50 -3.43
C SER A 24 14.24 -14.65 -4.26
N ILE A 25 13.69 -13.52 -4.72
CA ILE A 25 12.47 -13.46 -5.54
C ILE A 25 12.54 -12.25 -6.46
N GLN A 26 12.04 -12.40 -7.67
CA GLN A 26 11.85 -11.32 -8.63
C GLN A 26 10.39 -11.24 -9.03
N ILE A 27 9.85 -10.03 -9.11
CA ILE A 27 8.50 -9.74 -9.58
C ILE A 27 8.63 -8.82 -10.78
N ALA A 28 8.01 -9.21 -11.90
CA ALA A 28 8.01 -8.44 -13.14
C ALA A 28 6.79 -7.51 -13.22
N GLU A 29 6.81 -6.59 -14.17
CA GLU A 29 5.67 -5.74 -14.51
C GLU A 29 5.11 -6.13 -15.90
N PRO A 30 3.76 -6.30 -16.04
CA PRO A 30 2.76 -6.49 -14.97
C PRO A 30 2.74 -7.92 -14.48
N GLU A 31 2.67 -8.14 -13.17
CA GLU A 31 2.59 -9.50 -12.62
C GLU A 31 1.68 -9.56 -11.39
N LEU A 32 0.87 -10.61 -11.28
CA LEU A 32 0.16 -11.01 -10.08
C LEU A 32 0.86 -12.21 -9.45
N ARG A 33 1.48 -12.02 -8.27
CA ARG A 33 2.19 -13.07 -7.55
C ARG A 33 1.47 -13.47 -6.27
N ALA A 34 1.06 -14.74 -6.14
CA ALA A 34 0.52 -15.29 -4.91
C ALA A 34 1.65 -15.85 -4.02
N VAL A 35 1.66 -15.44 -2.74
CA VAL A 35 2.58 -15.97 -1.72
C VAL A 35 1.78 -16.81 -0.73
N ILE A 36 1.95 -18.13 -0.77
CA ILE A 36 1.23 -19.09 0.06
C ILE A 36 2.19 -19.82 1.00
N GLY A 37 1.69 -20.30 2.13
CA GLY A 37 2.46 -21.05 3.12
C GLY A 37 1.77 -21.03 4.48
N PRO A 38 2.21 -21.89 5.43
CA PRO A 38 1.64 -21.94 6.78
C PRO A 38 1.87 -20.66 7.58
N ASN A 39 1.20 -20.54 8.72
CA ASN A 39 1.48 -19.46 9.67
C ASN A 39 2.92 -19.58 10.18
N GLY A 40 3.61 -18.45 10.31
CA GLY A 40 5.02 -18.43 10.70
C GLY A 40 6.02 -18.62 9.54
N ALA A 41 5.56 -18.90 8.30
CA ALA A 41 6.45 -19.08 7.14
C ALA A 41 7.12 -17.79 6.61
N GLY A 42 7.09 -16.69 7.33
CA GLY A 42 7.76 -15.44 6.95
C GLY A 42 7.00 -14.57 5.93
N LYS A 43 5.76 -14.92 5.53
CA LYS A 43 4.99 -14.15 4.54
C LYS A 43 4.80 -12.68 4.95
N THR A 44 4.38 -12.45 6.19
CA THR A 44 4.19 -11.09 6.74
C THR A 44 5.53 -10.38 6.86
N THR A 45 6.58 -11.07 7.31
CA THR A 45 7.93 -10.54 7.41
C THR A 45 8.47 -10.09 6.05
N PHE A 46 8.24 -10.87 5.00
CA PHE A 46 8.57 -10.46 3.63
C PHE A 46 7.87 -9.16 3.23
N MET A 47 6.56 -9.06 3.46
CA MET A 47 5.81 -7.82 3.20
C MET A 47 6.30 -6.65 4.07
N ASP A 48 6.64 -6.90 5.32
CA ASP A 48 7.20 -5.90 6.24
C ASP A 48 8.57 -5.37 5.76
N ILE A 49 9.39 -6.22 5.13
CA ILE A 49 10.68 -5.81 4.54
C ILE A 49 10.44 -4.92 3.32
N VAL A 50 9.57 -5.34 2.40
CA VAL A 50 9.28 -4.58 1.17
C VAL A 50 8.68 -3.21 1.48
N THR A 51 7.91 -3.10 2.57
CA THR A 51 7.31 -1.83 3.01
C THR A 51 8.16 -1.03 4.00
N GLY A 52 9.37 -1.50 4.33
CA GLY A 52 10.32 -0.79 5.19
C GLY A 52 10.07 -0.88 6.69
N LYS A 53 9.06 -1.65 7.12
CA LYS A 53 8.72 -1.86 8.52
C LYS A 53 9.74 -2.76 9.24
N THR A 54 10.34 -3.69 8.53
CA THR A 54 11.39 -4.57 9.02
C THR A 54 12.64 -4.42 8.16
N ARG A 55 13.81 -4.28 8.78
CA ARG A 55 15.09 -4.31 8.07
C ARG A 55 15.67 -5.71 8.14
N PRO A 56 16.09 -6.29 7.01
CA PRO A 56 16.78 -7.57 7.01
C PRO A 56 18.20 -7.45 7.57
N ASP A 57 18.73 -8.55 8.09
CA ASP A 57 20.10 -8.66 8.57
C ASP A 57 21.09 -8.73 7.39
N GLU A 58 20.64 -9.39 6.30
CA GLU A 58 21.43 -9.63 5.09
C GLU A 58 20.59 -9.49 3.83
N GLY A 59 21.27 -9.30 2.69
CA GLY A 59 20.64 -9.25 1.38
C GLY A 59 20.33 -7.85 0.88
N ARG A 60 19.58 -7.77 -0.21
CA ARG A 60 19.19 -6.51 -0.85
C ARG A 60 17.76 -6.56 -1.35
N VAL A 61 17.11 -5.39 -1.40
CA VAL A 61 15.77 -5.19 -1.94
C VAL A 61 15.80 -3.99 -2.86
N ILE A 62 15.56 -4.22 -4.14
CA ILE A 62 15.65 -3.23 -5.21
C ILE A 62 14.28 -3.04 -5.84
N TRP A 63 13.91 -1.80 -6.11
CA TRP A 63 12.61 -1.40 -6.64
C TRP A 63 12.74 -0.56 -7.90
N GLY A 64 11.91 -0.89 -8.90
CA GLY A 64 11.69 -0.14 -10.13
C GLY A 64 12.87 -0.11 -11.07
N GLU A 65 12.66 0.46 -12.25
CA GLU A 65 13.68 0.58 -13.32
C GLU A 65 14.92 1.37 -12.91
N ARG A 66 14.79 2.26 -11.92
CA ARG A 66 15.90 3.07 -11.40
C ARG A 66 16.76 2.33 -10.37
N ASN A 67 16.48 1.07 -10.12
CA ASN A 67 17.21 0.23 -9.14
C ASN A 67 17.32 0.88 -7.76
N ILE A 68 16.20 1.39 -7.24
CA ILE A 68 16.18 2.06 -5.94
C ILE A 68 16.30 1.03 -4.82
N SER A 69 17.31 1.16 -3.95
CA SER A 69 17.41 0.31 -2.76
C SER A 69 16.38 0.74 -1.71
N LEU A 70 15.50 -0.18 -1.32
CA LEU A 70 14.48 0.07 -0.31
C LEU A 70 15.03 0.06 1.12
N LEU A 71 16.17 -0.60 1.37
CA LEU A 71 16.71 -0.83 2.72
C LEU A 71 17.16 0.44 3.44
N GLY A 72 17.42 1.52 2.72
CA GLY A 72 17.78 2.82 3.28
C GLY A 72 16.61 3.80 3.41
N MET A 73 15.41 3.41 2.98
CA MET A 73 14.24 4.28 2.91
C MET A 73 13.34 4.12 4.14
N SER A 74 12.66 5.20 4.52
CA SER A 74 11.56 5.15 5.48
C SER A 74 10.28 4.61 4.82
N GLU A 75 9.33 4.08 5.61
CA GLU A 75 8.02 3.62 5.13
C GLU A 75 7.31 4.67 4.26
N SER A 76 7.38 5.95 4.65
CA SER A 76 6.78 7.05 3.89
C SER A 76 7.48 7.32 2.55
N GLN A 77 8.78 7.09 2.44
CA GLN A 77 9.53 7.21 1.18
C GLN A 77 9.19 6.04 0.25
N ILE A 78 9.09 4.83 0.79
CA ILE A 78 8.69 3.61 0.07
C ILE A 78 7.27 3.76 -0.49
N ALA A 79 6.33 4.25 0.33
CA ALA A 79 4.97 4.53 -0.14
C ALA A 79 4.94 5.58 -1.29
N ARG A 80 5.80 6.61 -1.22
CA ARG A 80 5.94 7.60 -2.31
C ARG A 80 6.60 7.04 -3.56
N ALA A 81 7.38 5.98 -3.44
CA ALA A 81 7.98 5.27 -4.57
C ALA A 81 6.96 4.37 -5.30
N GLY A 82 5.71 4.28 -4.82
CA GLY A 82 4.63 3.54 -5.46
C GLY A 82 4.37 2.15 -4.85
N ILE A 83 4.88 1.87 -3.65
CA ILE A 83 4.61 0.60 -2.98
C ILE A 83 3.50 0.80 -1.96
N GLY A 84 2.30 0.32 -2.28
CA GLY A 84 1.15 0.32 -1.39
C GLY A 84 0.96 -1.02 -0.69
N ARG A 85 0.45 -1.01 0.55
CA ARG A 85 0.11 -2.23 1.29
C ARG A 85 -1.26 -2.12 1.94
N LYS A 86 -2.08 -3.14 1.73
CA LYS A 86 -3.31 -3.34 2.49
C LYS A 86 -3.03 -4.13 3.75
N PHE A 87 -3.45 -3.61 4.91
CA PHE A 87 -3.35 -4.31 6.19
C PHE A 87 -4.53 -5.27 6.40
N GLN A 88 -4.37 -6.22 7.34
CA GLN A 88 -5.42 -7.22 7.63
C GLN A 88 -6.64 -6.60 8.29
N LYS A 89 -6.45 -5.58 9.14
CA LYS A 89 -7.55 -4.81 9.74
C LYS A 89 -7.77 -3.55 8.91
N PRO A 90 -9.01 -3.22 8.54
CA PRO A 90 -9.31 -1.98 7.83
C PRO A 90 -8.84 -0.76 8.62
N THR A 91 -8.10 0.12 7.96
CA THR A 91 -7.55 1.35 8.54
C THR A 91 -8.30 2.58 8.01
N VAL A 92 -9.62 2.53 8.06
CA VAL A 92 -10.50 3.64 7.64
C VAL A 92 -10.79 4.57 8.82
N PHE A 93 -10.99 5.84 8.52
CA PHE A 93 -11.42 6.85 9.49
C PHE A 93 -12.93 6.75 9.68
N GLU A 94 -13.38 6.05 10.73
CA GLU A 94 -14.78 5.65 10.92
C GLU A 94 -15.73 6.84 11.08
N ASP A 95 -15.28 7.93 11.69
CA ASP A 95 -16.05 9.16 11.90
C ASP A 95 -16.19 10.02 10.63
N GLN A 96 -15.40 9.74 9.61
CA GLN A 96 -15.42 10.44 8.33
C GLN A 96 -16.30 9.71 7.32
N THR A 97 -16.82 10.44 6.34
CA THR A 97 -17.55 9.83 5.23
C THR A 97 -16.63 9.03 4.31
N VAL A 98 -17.22 8.14 3.50
CA VAL A 98 -16.50 7.42 2.42
C VAL A 98 -15.77 8.42 1.51
N ARG A 99 -16.46 9.50 1.11
CA ARG A 99 -15.88 10.58 0.30
C ARG A 99 -14.65 11.21 0.96
N GLU A 100 -14.71 11.50 2.25
CA GLU A 100 -13.61 12.13 2.98
C GLU A 100 -12.42 11.17 3.15
N ASN A 101 -12.66 9.88 3.39
CA ASN A 101 -11.63 8.87 3.42
C ASN A 101 -10.86 8.80 2.08
N LEU A 102 -11.59 8.71 0.96
CA LEU A 102 -10.98 8.73 -0.38
C LEU A 102 -10.24 10.06 -0.64
N ALA A 103 -10.84 11.20 -0.27
CA ALA A 103 -10.22 12.50 -0.44
C ALA A 103 -8.90 12.64 0.34
N MET A 104 -8.83 12.08 1.56
CA MET A 104 -7.59 12.08 2.35
C MET A 104 -6.47 11.24 1.73
N ALA A 105 -6.84 10.19 1.01
CA ALA A 105 -5.88 9.29 0.36
C ALA A 105 -5.38 9.79 -1.00
N LEU A 106 -6.08 10.76 -1.64
CA LEU A 106 -5.69 11.27 -2.95
C LEU A 106 -4.25 11.80 -2.95
N LYS A 107 -3.48 11.37 -3.96
CA LYS A 107 -2.13 11.87 -4.23
C LYS A 107 -2.19 13.33 -4.68
N ALA A 108 -1.80 14.24 -3.81
CA ALA A 108 -1.76 15.67 -4.11
C ALA A 108 -0.31 16.18 -4.20
N LYS A 109 -0.10 17.27 -4.95
CA LYS A 109 1.18 17.98 -4.97
C LYS A 109 1.52 18.52 -3.56
N ARG A 110 2.81 18.62 -3.26
CA ARG A 110 3.49 18.62 -1.94
C ARG A 110 3.22 19.77 -0.97
N GLY A 111 2.21 20.64 -1.17
CA GLY A 111 1.90 21.74 -0.26
C GLY A 111 0.60 21.49 0.51
N PRO A 112 0.49 21.92 1.78
CA PRO A 112 -0.75 21.78 2.54
C PRO A 112 -1.93 22.52 1.87
N PHE A 113 -1.68 23.63 1.19
CA PHE A 113 -2.66 24.37 0.42
C PHE A 113 -3.01 23.66 -0.90
N ASP A 114 -2.05 23.06 -1.57
CA ASP A 114 -2.27 22.31 -2.81
C ASP A 114 -3.15 21.07 -2.55
N VAL A 115 -2.93 20.40 -1.43
CA VAL A 115 -3.75 19.25 -0.99
C VAL A 115 -5.20 19.69 -0.75
N LEU A 116 -5.41 20.82 -0.06
CA LEU A 116 -6.74 21.33 0.25
C LEU A 116 -7.48 21.79 -1.01
N LEU A 117 -6.79 22.50 -1.90
CA LEU A 117 -7.34 22.97 -3.17
C LEU A 117 -7.64 21.83 -4.13
N TYR A 118 -6.74 20.82 -4.22
CA TYR A 118 -6.96 19.65 -5.08
C TYR A 118 -8.18 18.82 -4.63
N ARG A 119 -8.32 18.58 -3.32
CA ARG A 119 -9.46 17.86 -2.75
C ARG A 119 -10.81 18.55 -3.02
N ARG A 120 -10.81 19.88 -3.16
CA ARG A 120 -12.00 20.71 -3.48
C ARG A 120 -12.16 20.98 -4.97
N SER A 121 -11.19 20.59 -5.80
CA SER A 121 -11.25 20.80 -7.24
C SER A 121 -12.23 19.84 -7.91
N ALA A 122 -12.77 20.26 -9.07
CA ALA A 122 -13.60 19.40 -9.90
C ALA A 122 -12.87 18.09 -10.30
N ARG A 123 -11.54 18.17 -10.53
CA ARG A 123 -10.70 17.01 -10.86
C ARG A 123 -10.60 16.03 -9.69
N GLY A 124 -10.41 16.52 -8.46
CA GLY A 124 -10.41 15.68 -7.26
C GLY A 124 -11.77 15.01 -7.03
N ALA A 125 -12.86 15.75 -7.22
CA ALA A 125 -14.21 15.21 -7.11
C ALA A 125 -14.50 14.12 -8.16
N ALA A 126 -14.07 14.32 -9.41
CA ALA A 126 -14.19 13.31 -10.47
C ALA A 126 -13.41 12.04 -10.14
N ARG A 127 -12.15 12.16 -9.67
CA ARG A 127 -11.34 11.01 -9.29
C ARG A 127 -11.94 10.22 -8.12
N ILE A 128 -12.54 10.91 -7.13
CA ILE A 128 -13.26 10.25 -6.03
C ILE A 128 -14.47 9.48 -6.56
N ALA A 129 -15.22 10.04 -7.51
CA ALA A 129 -16.38 9.37 -8.11
C ALA A 129 -15.96 8.11 -8.88
N GLU A 130 -14.90 8.19 -9.70
CA GLU A 130 -14.31 7.04 -10.41
C GLU A 130 -13.89 5.93 -9.45
N LEU A 131 -13.13 6.28 -8.41
CA LEU A 131 -12.70 5.31 -7.40
C LEU A 131 -13.88 4.68 -6.67
N ALA A 132 -14.91 5.47 -6.33
CA ALA A 132 -16.09 4.96 -5.65
C ALA A 132 -16.89 3.98 -6.53
N GLU A 133 -16.95 4.22 -7.83
CA GLU A 133 -17.55 3.31 -8.81
C GLU A 133 -16.73 2.01 -8.91
N GLU A 134 -15.40 2.11 -9.04
CA GLU A 134 -14.49 0.98 -9.14
C GLU A 134 -14.59 0.03 -7.93
N ILE A 135 -14.74 0.59 -6.72
CA ILE A 135 -14.89 -0.19 -5.49
C ILE A 135 -16.35 -0.48 -5.10
N GLY A 136 -17.33 -0.11 -5.94
CA GLY A 136 -18.75 -0.38 -5.70
C GLY A 136 -19.36 0.37 -4.51
N LEU A 137 -18.86 1.58 -4.18
CA LEU A 137 -19.32 2.39 -3.05
C LEU A 137 -19.88 3.76 -3.45
N SER A 138 -20.31 3.95 -4.70
CA SER A 138 -20.85 5.23 -5.20
C SER A 138 -22.01 5.74 -4.35
N ASP A 139 -22.98 4.89 -4.03
CA ASP A 139 -24.16 5.24 -3.22
C ASP A 139 -23.82 5.48 -1.74
N ALA A 140 -22.67 4.97 -1.29
CA ALA A 140 -22.21 5.11 0.07
C ALA A 140 -21.32 6.35 0.30
N LEU A 141 -20.99 7.13 -0.73
CA LEU A 141 -20.11 8.30 -0.63
C LEU A 141 -20.48 9.29 0.51
N PRO A 142 -21.76 9.60 0.78
CA PRO A 142 -22.13 10.51 1.87
C PRO A 142 -22.21 9.82 3.25
N ARG A 143 -22.16 8.50 3.32
CA ARG A 143 -22.26 7.74 4.57
C ARG A 143 -20.94 7.76 5.34
N ARG A 144 -21.02 7.69 6.68
CA ARG A 144 -19.84 7.51 7.52
C ARG A 144 -19.23 6.11 7.31
N ALA A 145 -17.90 6.04 7.29
CA ALA A 145 -17.21 4.75 7.12
C ALA A 145 -17.50 3.78 8.27
N GLY A 146 -17.79 4.29 9.47
CA GLY A 146 -18.22 3.49 10.61
C GLY A 146 -19.49 2.68 10.39
N GLU A 147 -20.40 3.18 9.54
CA GLU A 147 -21.70 2.54 9.21
C GLU A 147 -21.58 1.46 8.13
N LEU A 148 -20.42 1.31 7.52
CA LEU A 148 -20.17 0.32 6.48
C LEU A 148 -20.03 -1.07 7.10
N SER A 149 -20.47 -2.10 6.34
CA SER A 149 -20.14 -3.47 6.67
C SER A 149 -18.62 -3.72 6.63
N HIS A 150 -18.17 -4.81 7.27
CA HIS A 150 -16.74 -5.16 7.25
C HIS A 150 -16.20 -5.30 5.83
N GLY A 151 -16.94 -5.93 4.92
CA GLY A 151 -16.54 -6.06 3.51
C GLY A 151 -16.47 -4.70 2.80
N GLN A 152 -17.43 -3.80 3.02
CA GLN A 152 -17.41 -2.44 2.47
C GLN A 152 -16.22 -1.62 3.00
N LYS A 153 -15.86 -1.77 4.28
CA LYS A 153 -14.65 -1.14 4.85
C LYS A 153 -13.38 -1.64 4.15
N GLN A 154 -13.31 -2.93 3.82
CA GLN A 154 -12.18 -3.47 3.05
C GLN A 154 -12.11 -2.90 1.64
N TRP A 155 -13.25 -2.75 0.95
CA TRP A 155 -13.30 -2.11 -0.36
C TRP A 155 -12.91 -0.64 -0.30
N LEU A 156 -13.37 0.09 0.73
CA LEU A 156 -12.95 1.47 0.95
C LEU A 156 -11.43 1.60 1.13
N GLU A 157 -10.82 0.70 1.89
CA GLU A 157 -9.36 0.68 2.07
C GLU A 157 -8.62 0.41 0.75
N ILE A 158 -9.13 -0.48 -0.10
CA ILE A 158 -8.59 -0.69 -1.45
C ILE A 158 -8.70 0.59 -2.28
N GLY A 159 -9.84 1.27 -2.25
CA GLY A 159 -10.02 2.56 -2.93
C GLY A 159 -9.05 3.64 -2.43
N MET A 160 -8.76 3.66 -1.12
CA MET A 160 -7.76 4.57 -0.55
C MET A 160 -6.34 4.25 -1.03
N LEU A 161 -6.00 2.97 -1.25
CA LEU A 161 -4.72 2.58 -1.86
C LEU A 161 -4.67 3.02 -3.33
N LEU A 162 -5.69 2.73 -4.12
CA LEU A 162 -5.77 3.14 -5.53
C LEU A 162 -5.70 4.67 -5.69
N ALA A 163 -6.22 5.43 -4.72
CA ALA A 163 -6.13 6.89 -4.70
C ALA A 163 -4.69 7.43 -4.61
N GLN A 164 -3.76 6.60 -4.14
CA GLN A 164 -2.34 6.95 -4.03
C GLN A 164 -1.56 6.72 -5.33
N ASP A 165 -2.19 6.13 -6.36
CA ASP A 165 -1.53 5.70 -7.62
C ASP A 165 -0.25 4.91 -7.31
N PRO A 166 -0.35 3.75 -6.63
CA PRO A 166 0.81 2.95 -6.23
C PRO A 166 1.51 2.31 -7.41
#